data_5ec67534c7ccb98b362a679edeb4a0eb
#
_entry.id   5ec67534c7ccb98b362a679edeb4a0eb
#
_cell.length_a   1.000
_cell.length_b   1.000
_cell.length_c   1.000
_cell.angle_alpha   90.00
_cell.angle_beta   90.00
_cell.angle_gamma   90.00
#
_symmetry.space_group_name_H-M   'P 1'
#
loop_
_entity.id
_entity.type
_entity.pdbx_description
1 polymer ?
#
loop_
_entity_poly.entity_id
_entity_poly.type
_entity_poly.pdbx_seq_one_letter_code
_entity_poly.pdbx_strand_id
1 'polypeptide(L)'
;EYMLEKWNKKVRRNDEVVILGDLSWGNAEQTNRLLAQLKGKLYLIRGNHDRFDRDKKLDVDRFQWIRPYEELSDHKRKVILCHYPILFYNGQYRLDEKGNPKTYMLYGHVHDSGDQRLLEEFQGRVRETVTTDMEGNRRNIPCNMINCFCVYSDYEPLTLDQWIACDQARKRKAAR
;
A
#
# COMPACT_ATOMS: atom_id res chain seq x y z
N GLU A 1 13.13 -5.19 -17.39
CA GLU A 1 13.62 -3.84 -17.84
C GLU A 1 12.55 -2.78 -17.70
N TYR A 2 11.34 -2.93 -18.26
CA TYR A 2 10.28 -1.92 -18.25
C TYR A 2 9.94 -1.38 -16.85
N MET A 3 9.73 -2.26 -15.86
CA MET A 3 9.42 -1.86 -14.48
C MET A 3 10.57 -1.05 -13.85
N LEU A 4 11.82 -1.45 -14.11
CA LEU A 4 13.01 -0.76 -13.61
C LEU A 4 13.15 0.64 -14.23
N GLU A 5 12.87 0.78 -15.52
CA GLU A 5 12.85 2.07 -16.21
C GLU A 5 11.79 3.01 -15.62
N LYS A 6 10.56 2.51 -15.42
CA LYS A 6 9.47 3.25 -14.80
C LYS A 6 9.83 3.74 -13.39
N TRP A 7 10.38 2.83 -12.59
CA TRP A 7 10.87 3.16 -11.25
C TRP A 7 11.94 4.25 -11.29
N ASN A 8 13.02 4.02 -12.03
CA ASN A 8 14.20 4.89 -12.05
C ASN A 8 13.98 6.23 -12.76
N LYS A 9 12.96 6.34 -13.61
CA LYS A 9 12.52 7.61 -14.19
C LYS A 9 11.86 8.50 -13.15
N LYS A 10 11.13 7.92 -12.20
CA LYS A 10 10.35 8.65 -11.20
C LYS A 10 11.08 8.85 -9.89
N VAL A 11 11.77 7.82 -9.41
CA VAL A 11 12.46 7.83 -8.11
C VAL A 11 13.84 8.45 -8.23
N ARG A 12 14.14 9.42 -7.35
CA ARG A 12 15.44 10.06 -7.19
C ARG A 12 16.23 9.38 -6.07
N ARG A 13 17.53 9.67 -5.99
CA ARG A 13 18.46 9.02 -5.02
C ARG A 13 18.03 9.17 -3.57
N ASN A 14 17.44 10.31 -3.20
CA ASN A 14 17.07 10.61 -1.81
C ASN A 14 15.59 10.35 -1.49
N ASP A 15 14.80 9.94 -2.48
CA ASP A 15 13.40 9.60 -2.25
C ASP A 15 13.28 8.35 -1.40
N GLU A 16 12.27 8.30 -0.56
CA GLU A 16 11.95 7.17 0.30
C GLU A 16 10.81 6.37 -0.33
N VAL A 17 11.03 5.07 -0.53
CA VAL A 17 10.05 4.21 -1.19
C VAL A 17 9.78 2.97 -0.35
N VAL A 18 8.52 2.78 0.03
CA VAL A 18 8.06 1.57 0.71
C VAL A 18 7.48 0.60 -0.32
N ILE A 19 8.03 -0.59 -0.35
CA ILE A 19 7.55 -1.70 -1.17
C ILE A 19 6.60 -2.54 -0.32
N LEU A 20 5.39 -2.81 -0.81
CA LEU A 20 4.36 -3.53 -0.07
C LEU A 20 4.41 -5.06 -0.26
N GLY A 21 5.61 -5.60 -0.34
CA GLY A 21 5.89 -7.03 -0.38
C GLY A 21 5.89 -7.66 -1.76
N ASP A 22 6.33 -8.91 -1.78
CA ASP A 22 6.47 -9.74 -2.97
C ASP A 22 7.32 -9.07 -4.07
N LEU A 23 8.48 -8.53 -3.63
CA LEU A 23 9.39 -7.76 -4.48
C LEU A 23 9.89 -8.55 -5.69
N SER A 24 10.20 -9.84 -5.52
CA SER A 24 10.84 -10.63 -6.57
C SER A 24 10.56 -12.12 -6.43
N TRP A 25 10.30 -12.76 -7.56
CA TRP A 25 10.20 -14.22 -7.71
C TRP A 25 11.54 -14.86 -8.10
N GLY A 26 12.58 -14.05 -8.29
CA GLY A 26 13.92 -14.50 -8.66
C GLY A 26 14.65 -15.21 -7.51
N ASN A 27 15.77 -15.87 -7.85
CA ASN A 27 16.72 -16.32 -6.84
C ASN A 27 17.44 -15.12 -6.18
N ALA A 28 18.28 -15.37 -5.16
CA ALA A 28 18.97 -14.32 -4.42
C ALA A 28 19.86 -13.45 -5.33
N GLU A 29 20.58 -14.06 -6.26
CA GLU A 29 21.47 -13.33 -7.18
C GLU A 29 20.66 -12.37 -8.11
N GLN A 30 19.55 -12.85 -8.66
CA GLN A 30 18.67 -12.05 -9.51
C GLN A 30 18.02 -10.91 -8.72
N THR A 31 17.57 -11.20 -7.50
CA THR A 31 16.96 -10.21 -6.61
C THR A 31 17.96 -9.14 -6.19
N ASN A 32 19.19 -9.52 -5.83
CA ASN A 32 20.24 -8.57 -5.45
C ASN A 32 20.66 -7.70 -6.64
N ARG A 33 20.74 -8.26 -7.84
CA ARG A 33 20.98 -7.47 -9.07
C ARG A 33 19.87 -6.45 -9.32
N LEU A 34 18.62 -6.80 -9.07
CA LEU A 34 17.51 -5.87 -9.16
C LEU A 34 17.63 -4.77 -8.12
N LEU A 35 17.84 -5.14 -6.84
CA LEU A 35 17.98 -4.20 -5.74
C LEU A 35 19.10 -3.17 -5.95
N ALA A 36 20.24 -3.60 -6.51
CA ALA A 36 21.36 -2.72 -6.82
C ALA A 36 21.04 -1.65 -7.88
N GLN A 37 20.04 -1.89 -8.72
CA GLN A 37 19.64 -0.98 -9.80
C GLN A 37 18.50 -0.01 -9.41
N LEU A 38 17.75 -0.32 -8.34
CA LEU A 38 16.65 0.54 -7.87
C LEU A 38 17.20 1.80 -7.22
N LYS A 39 16.73 2.97 -7.64
CA LYS A 39 17.02 4.24 -6.97
C LYS A 39 16.19 4.42 -5.70
N GLY A 40 16.63 5.32 -4.83
CA GLY A 40 15.95 5.69 -3.59
C GLY A 40 16.44 4.93 -2.37
N LYS A 41 15.94 5.34 -1.21
CA LYS A 41 16.04 4.61 0.06
C LYS A 41 14.89 3.64 0.12
N LEU A 42 15.19 2.34 0.21
CA LEU A 42 14.18 1.29 0.14
C LEU A 42 13.75 0.85 1.53
N TYR A 43 12.48 0.62 1.66
CA TYR A 43 11.81 0.07 2.84
C TYR A 43 10.91 -1.08 2.37
N LEU A 44 10.83 -2.18 3.12
CA LEU A 44 10.04 -3.33 2.72
C LEU A 44 9.03 -3.72 3.78
N ILE A 45 7.76 -3.70 3.41
CA ILE A 45 6.73 -4.50 4.08
C ILE A 45 6.83 -5.91 3.52
N ARG A 46 7.12 -6.89 4.36
CA ARG A 46 7.34 -8.26 3.93
C ARG A 46 6.05 -8.91 3.42
N GLY A 47 6.10 -9.42 2.19
CA GLY A 47 5.06 -10.27 1.60
C GLY A 47 5.29 -11.75 1.89
N ASN A 48 4.35 -12.59 1.45
CA ASN A 48 4.43 -14.04 1.67
C ASN A 48 5.47 -14.75 0.78
N HIS A 49 5.84 -14.14 -0.34
CA HIS A 49 6.87 -14.66 -1.24
C HIS A 49 8.27 -14.10 -0.97
N ASP A 50 8.38 -13.07 -0.13
CA ASP A 50 9.67 -12.53 0.28
C ASP A 50 10.40 -13.50 1.21
N ARG A 51 11.70 -13.72 0.95
CA ARG A 51 12.53 -14.69 1.66
C ARG A 51 13.70 -14.07 2.42
N PHE A 52 13.66 -12.77 2.66
CA PHE A 52 14.74 -12.00 3.29
C PHE A 52 15.05 -12.45 4.73
N ASP A 53 14.14 -13.14 5.39
CA ASP A 53 14.32 -13.76 6.70
C ASP A 53 14.88 -15.20 6.64
N ARG A 54 14.86 -15.84 5.48
CA ARG A 54 15.21 -17.26 5.31
C ARG A 54 16.42 -17.49 4.43
N ASP A 55 16.66 -16.61 3.46
CA ASP A 55 17.77 -16.72 2.50
C ASP A 55 18.86 -15.70 2.84
N LYS A 56 19.90 -16.15 3.53
CA LYS A 56 21.05 -15.34 3.95
C LYS A 56 21.86 -14.76 2.80
N LYS A 57 21.60 -15.16 1.55
CA LYS A 57 22.26 -14.62 0.36
C LYS A 57 21.59 -13.35 -0.15
N LEU A 58 20.39 -13.03 0.34
CA LEU A 58 19.68 -11.81 -0.01
C LEU A 58 20.31 -10.59 0.68
N ASP A 59 20.47 -9.51 -0.07
CA ASP A 59 21.02 -8.23 0.41
C ASP A 59 19.99 -7.47 1.23
N VAL A 60 19.92 -7.77 2.52
CA VAL A 60 19.01 -7.10 3.48
C VAL A 60 19.47 -5.69 3.79
N ASP A 61 20.75 -5.38 3.67
CA ASP A 61 21.34 -4.07 3.98
C ASP A 61 20.91 -3.00 2.97
N ARG A 62 20.37 -3.42 1.83
CA ARG A 62 19.78 -2.49 0.84
C ARG A 62 18.53 -1.79 1.36
N PHE A 63 17.86 -2.35 2.39
CA PHE A 63 16.66 -1.77 2.99
C PHE A 63 17.01 -1.01 4.28
N GLN A 64 16.35 0.13 4.48
CA GLN A 64 16.42 0.87 5.75
C GLN A 64 15.73 0.07 6.87
N TRP A 65 14.67 -0.65 6.54
CA TRP A 65 14.04 -1.68 7.37
C TRP A 65 13.22 -2.66 6.52
N ILE A 66 13.00 -3.85 7.12
CA ILE A 66 12.06 -4.88 6.63
C ILE A 66 11.11 -5.19 7.79
N ARG A 67 9.80 -4.98 7.58
CA ARG A 67 8.77 -5.15 8.62
C ARG A 67 7.52 -5.83 8.05
N PRO A 68 6.74 -6.56 8.84
CA PRO A 68 5.47 -7.13 8.38
C PRO A 68 4.33 -6.10 8.34
N TYR A 69 4.48 -5.01 9.09
CA TYR A 69 3.49 -3.94 9.30
C TYR A 69 4.19 -2.65 9.70
N GLU A 70 3.66 -1.51 9.26
CA GLU A 70 4.16 -0.19 9.66
C GLU A 70 3.03 0.85 9.65
N GLU A 71 3.15 1.85 10.52
CA GLU A 71 2.28 3.02 10.55
C GLU A 71 3.11 4.28 10.30
N LEU A 72 2.78 5.00 9.25
CA LEU A 72 3.48 6.24 8.88
C LEU A 72 2.55 7.45 9.03
N SER A 73 3.15 8.63 9.08
CA SER A 73 2.44 9.90 8.97
C SER A 73 2.81 10.58 7.66
N ASP A 74 1.80 10.95 6.86
CA ASP A 74 1.93 11.71 5.63
C ASP A 74 1.01 12.92 5.66
N HIS A 75 1.56 14.14 5.78
CA HIS A 75 0.80 15.41 5.81
C HIS A 75 -0.40 15.38 6.79
N LYS A 76 -0.16 14.96 8.04
CA LYS A 76 -1.18 14.78 9.12
C LYS A 76 -2.18 13.64 8.86
N ARG A 77 -2.01 12.84 7.82
CA ARG A 77 -2.76 11.60 7.57
C ARG A 77 -1.98 10.42 8.14
N LYS A 78 -2.70 9.46 8.71
CA LYS A 78 -2.10 8.18 9.10
C LYS A 78 -2.15 7.23 7.91
N VAL A 79 -1.05 6.54 7.66
CA VAL A 79 -0.94 5.52 6.60
C VAL A 79 -0.57 4.20 7.26
N ILE A 80 -1.44 3.23 7.11
CA ILE A 80 -1.23 1.85 7.55
C ILE A 80 -0.68 1.07 6.37
N LEU A 81 0.44 0.39 6.57
CA LEU A 81 1.13 -0.39 5.55
C LEU A 81 1.18 -1.85 5.98
N CYS A 82 0.60 -2.72 5.20
CA CYS A 82 0.69 -4.17 5.34
C CYS A 82 0.59 -4.83 3.96
N HIS A 83 1.28 -5.95 3.76
CA HIS A 83 1.14 -6.70 2.52
C HIS A 83 -0.29 -7.21 2.33
N TYR A 84 -0.91 -7.68 3.41
CA TYR A 84 -2.29 -8.16 3.41
C TYR A 84 -3.29 -7.02 3.68
N PRO A 85 -4.51 -7.07 3.13
CA PRO A 85 -5.56 -6.13 3.47
C PRO A 85 -6.04 -6.33 4.91
N ILE A 86 -6.00 -5.28 5.72
CA ILE A 86 -6.52 -5.27 7.09
C ILE A 86 -7.89 -4.60 7.08
N LEU A 87 -8.94 -5.36 7.34
CA LEU A 87 -10.33 -4.90 7.21
C LEU A 87 -10.72 -3.84 8.24
N PHE A 88 -10.18 -3.95 9.47
CA PHE A 88 -10.36 -2.98 10.56
C PHE A 88 -8.99 -2.57 11.07
N TYR A 89 -8.54 -1.40 10.67
CA TYR A 89 -7.18 -0.91 10.90
C TYR A 89 -7.13 0.22 11.94
N ASN A 90 -5.97 0.40 12.54
CA ASN A 90 -5.79 1.40 13.58
C ASN A 90 -6.06 2.82 13.08
N GLY A 91 -6.90 3.54 13.82
CA GLY A 91 -7.26 4.93 13.50
C GLY A 91 -8.27 5.08 12.35
N GLN A 92 -8.93 4.01 11.91
CA GLN A 92 -9.93 4.02 10.83
C GLN A 92 -11.01 5.09 11.04
N TYR A 93 -11.46 5.28 12.28
CA TYR A 93 -12.53 6.22 12.63
C TYR A 93 -12.09 7.68 12.76
N ARG A 94 -10.80 7.98 12.55
CA ARG A 94 -10.28 9.35 12.66
C ARG A 94 -10.72 10.19 11.48
N LEU A 95 -11.31 11.35 11.79
CA LEU A 95 -11.72 12.36 10.81
C LEU A 95 -10.92 13.65 11.02
N ASP A 96 -10.82 14.47 9.98
CA ASP A 96 -10.36 15.85 10.09
C ASP A 96 -11.50 16.77 10.54
N GLU A 97 -11.22 18.07 10.69
CA GLU A 97 -12.19 19.09 11.10
C GLU A 97 -13.37 19.25 10.12
N LYS A 98 -13.20 18.79 8.89
CA LYS A 98 -14.21 18.80 7.82
C LYS A 98 -14.98 17.49 7.70
N GLY A 99 -14.66 16.51 8.58
CA GLY A 99 -15.27 15.18 8.57
C GLY A 99 -14.68 14.20 7.53
N ASN A 100 -13.55 14.51 6.92
CA ASN A 100 -12.92 13.59 5.99
C ASN A 100 -12.06 12.55 6.73
N PRO A 101 -12.05 11.29 6.28
CA PRO A 101 -11.21 10.25 6.86
C PRO A 101 -9.72 10.59 6.78
N LYS A 102 -9.00 10.46 7.90
CA LYS A 102 -7.57 10.78 8.04
C LYS A 102 -6.65 9.57 7.97
N THR A 103 -7.17 8.36 7.91
CA THR A 103 -6.38 7.14 7.91
C THR A 103 -6.62 6.35 6.63
N TYR A 104 -5.53 5.88 6.02
CA TYR A 104 -5.52 5.09 4.79
C TYR A 104 -4.81 3.77 5.05
N MET A 105 -5.41 2.66 4.63
CA MET A 105 -4.82 1.31 4.64
C MET A 105 -4.33 0.97 3.23
N LEU A 106 -3.01 0.86 3.05
CA LEU A 106 -2.39 0.48 1.77
C LEU A 106 -1.95 -0.98 1.84
N TYR A 107 -2.30 -1.75 0.82
CA TYR A 107 -2.02 -3.19 0.75
C TYR A 107 -1.68 -3.66 -0.66
N GLY A 108 -1.14 -4.87 -0.76
CA GLY A 108 -0.88 -5.62 -1.98
C GLY A 108 -1.60 -6.96 -1.98
N HIS A 109 -0.88 -8.05 -2.26
CA HIS A 109 -1.25 -9.45 -2.15
C HIS A 109 -2.38 -9.91 -3.10
N VAL A 110 -3.54 -9.32 -3.05
CA VAL A 110 -4.74 -9.78 -3.75
C VAL A 110 -4.77 -9.46 -5.25
N HIS A 111 -3.83 -8.67 -5.75
CA HIS A 111 -3.72 -8.27 -7.15
C HIS A 111 -5.02 -7.71 -7.73
N ASP A 112 -5.31 -7.99 -9.02
CA ASP A 112 -6.61 -7.74 -9.69
C ASP A 112 -7.39 -9.05 -9.79
N SER A 113 -7.96 -9.48 -8.69
CA SER A 113 -8.57 -10.81 -8.55
C SER A 113 -10.00 -10.75 -7.99
N GLY A 114 -10.61 -11.94 -7.81
CA GLY A 114 -11.89 -12.08 -7.11
C GLY A 114 -11.85 -11.54 -5.68
N ASP A 115 -10.72 -11.72 -4.98
CA ASP A 115 -10.54 -11.24 -3.61
C ASP A 115 -10.58 -9.70 -3.57
N GLN A 116 -10.01 -9.02 -4.57
CA GLN A 116 -10.10 -7.57 -4.67
C GLN A 116 -11.55 -7.10 -4.83
N ARG A 117 -12.37 -7.80 -5.60
CA ARG A 117 -13.79 -7.48 -5.76
C ARG A 117 -14.55 -7.64 -4.44
N LEU A 118 -14.32 -8.72 -3.70
CA LEU A 118 -14.88 -8.93 -2.37
C LEU A 118 -14.49 -7.83 -1.39
N LEU A 119 -13.23 -7.38 -1.43
CA LEU A 119 -12.75 -6.26 -0.62
C LEU A 119 -13.45 -4.95 -0.97
N GLU A 120 -13.75 -4.70 -2.22
CA GLU A 120 -14.48 -3.51 -2.66
C GLU A 120 -15.95 -3.52 -2.21
N GLU A 121 -16.59 -4.68 -2.28
CA GLU A 121 -17.94 -4.90 -1.74
C GLU A 121 -17.95 -4.68 -0.23
N PHE A 122 -16.98 -5.23 0.50
CA PHE A 122 -16.81 -4.99 1.94
C PHE A 122 -16.63 -3.51 2.24
N GLN A 123 -15.76 -2.79 1.52
CA GLN A 123 -15.56 -1.36 1.69
C GLN A 123 -16.85 -0.56 1.45
N GLY A 124 -17.64 -0.95 0.44
CA GLY A 124 -18.97 -0.37 0.17
C GLY A 124 -19.89 -0.52 1.37
N ARG A 125 -20.06 -1.75 1.85
CA ARG A 125 -20.88 -2.06 3.03
C ARG A 125 -20.46 -1.29 4.28
N VAL A 126 -19.16 -1.23 4.55
CA VAL A 126 -18.62 -0.48 5.70
C VAL A 126 -18.99 0.98 5.60
N ARG A 127 -18.82 1.61 4.44
CA ARG A 127 -19.15 3.03 4.24
C ARG A 127 -20.66 3.34 4.34
N GLU A 128 -21.51 2.37 4.08
CA GLU A 128 -22.96 2.49 4.23
C GLU A 128 -23.43 2.21 5.67
N THR A 129 -22.61 1.53 6.46
CA THR A 129 -22.94 1.18 7.84
C THR A 129 -22.84 2.41 8.74
N VAL A 130 -23.94 2.69 9.46
CA VAL A 130 -23.99 3.77 10.45
C VAL A 130 -23.58 3.21 11.81
N THR A 131 -22.68 3.92 12.48
CA THR A 131 -22.27 3.65 13.87
C THR A 131 -22.58 4.85 14.75
N THR A 132 -22.66 4.63 16.06
CA THR A 132 -22.82 5.67 17.07
C THR A 132 -21.51 5.77 17.86
N ASP A 133 -20.94 6.95 17.98
CA ASP A 133 -19.77 7.18 18.78
C ASP A 133 -20.08 7.26 20.29
N MET A 134 -19.06 7.41 21.12
CA MET A 134 -19.22 7.46 22.59
C MET A 134 -20.01 8.70 23.06
N GLU A 135 -20.11 9.73 22.22
CA GLU A 135 -20.84 10.97 22.48
C GLU A 135 -22.30 10.90 21.97
N GLY A 136 -22.71 9.77 21.36
CA GLY A 136 -24.04 9.56 20.82
C GLY A 136 -24.24 10.06 19.38
N ASN A 137 -23.21 10.58 18.70
CA ASN A 137 -23.32 11.06 17.33
C ASN A 137 -23.35 9.89 16.36
N ARG A 138 -24.30 9.91 15.43
CA ARG A 138 -24.42 8.91 14.36
C ARG A 138 -23.58 9.33 13.14
N ARG A 139 -22.77 8.41 12.63
CA ARG A 139 -21.98 8.64 11.43
C ARG A 139 -21.71 7.33 10.68
N ASN A 140 -21.42 7.46 9.39
CA ASN A 140 -20.97 6.34 8.60
C ASN A 140 -19.56 5.92 9.01
N ILE A 141 -19.26 4.63 8.90
CA ILE A 141 -17.91 4.12 9.20
C ILE A 141 -16.96 4.52 8.07
N PRO A 142 -15.87 5.26 8.35
CA PRO A 142 -14.86 5.57 7.35
C PRO A 142 -14.16 4.29 6.88
N CYS A 143 -13.89 4.17 5.58
CA CYS A 143 -13.14 3.06 5.05
C CYS A 143 -12.33 3.49 3.82
N ASN A 144 -11.02 3.68 4.01
CA ASN A 144 -10.06 4.05 2.97
C ASN A 144 -9.01 2.95 2.83
N MET A 145 -9.33 1.92 2.07
CA MET A 145 -8.41 0.84 1.73
C MET A 145 -8.03 0.96 0.24
N ILE A 146 -6.74 0.95 -0.05
CA ILE A 146 -6.20 1.12 -1.39
C ILE A 146 -5.31 -0.07 -1.73
N ASN A 147 -5.66 -0.79 -2.80
CA ASN A 147 -4.81 -1.80 -3.38
C ASN A 147 -3.70 -1.14 -4.21
N CYS A 148 -2.45 -1.27 -3.74
CA CYS A 148 -1.27 -0.73 -4.40
C CYS A 148 -0.63 -1.73 -5.38
N PHE A 149 -1.44 -2.54 -6.03
CA PHE A 149 -0.95 -3.46 -7.07
C PHE A 149 -0.25 -2.67 -8.18
N CYS A 150 1.01 -2.98 -8.43
CA CYS A 150 1.89 -2.19 -9.29
C CYS A 150 1.39 -2.02 -10.73
N VAL A 151 0.58 -2.94 -11.24
CA VAL A 151 -0.05 -2.82 -12.57
C VAL A 151 -1.02 -1.63 -12.65
N TYR A 152 -1.69 -1.29 -11.55
CA TYR A 152 -2.61 -0.14 -11.52
C TYR A 152 -1.92 1.21 -11.70
N SER A 153 -0.65 1.29 -11.35
CA SER A 153 0.19 2.49 -11.50
C SER A 153 1.12 2.43 -12.72
N ASP A 154 0.93 1.45 -13.60
CA ASP A 154 1.87 1.18 -14.69
C ASP A 154 3.32 1.04 -14.18
N TYR A 155 3.47 0.35 -13.04
CA TYR A 155 4.73 0.07 -12.35
C TYR A 155 5.49 1.31 -11.82
N GLU A 156 4.86 2.48 -11.78
CA GLU A 156 5.44 3.66 -11.17
C GLU A 156 5.20 3.68 -9.65
N PRO A 157 6.21 3.92 -8.81
CA PRO A 157 6.00 4.26 -7.40
C PRO A 157 5.17 5.54 -7.27
N LEU A 158 4.12 5.50 -6.46
CA LEU A 158 3.18 6.61 -6.29
C LEU A 158 3.22 7.17 -4.88
N THR A 159 3.03 8.48 -4.73
CA THR A 159 2.72 9.10 -3.44
C THR A 159 1.31 8.72 -2.98
N LEU A 160 0.97 8.97 -1.70
CA LEU A 160 -0.38 8.69 -1.19
C LEU A 160 -1.46 9.42 -2.01
N ASP A 161 -1.24 10.70 -2.36
CA ASP A 161 -2.22 11.47 -3.16
C ASP A 161 -2.42 10.88 -4.55
N GLN A 162 -1.33 10.41 -5.17
CA GLN A 162 -1.39 9.76 -6.47
C GLN A 162 -2.11 8.40 -6.37
N TRP A 163 -1.88 7.61 -5.30
CA TRP A 163 -2.60 6.37 -5.06
C TRP A 163 -4.10 6.59 -4.84
N ILE A 164 -4.47 7.63 -4.08
CA ILE A 164 -5.88 8.02 -3.89
C ILE A 164 -6.53 8.34 -5.24
N ALA A 165 -5.88 9.15 -6.07
CA ALA A 165 -6.39 9.51 -7.39
C ALA A 165 -6.48 8.29 -8.33
N CYS A 166 -5.48 7.41 -8.33
CA CYS A 166 -5.44 6.19 -9.11
C CYS A 166 -6.60 5.24 -8.74
N ASP A 167 -6.79 4.97 -7.44
CA ASP A 167 -7.87 4.12 -6.94
C ASP A 167 -9.25 4.67 -7.28
N GLN A 168 -9.46 5.97 -7.12
CA GLN A 168 -10.72 6.64 -7.50
C GLN A 168 -11.00 6.56 -9.00
N ALA A 169 -9.98 6.73 -9.84
CA ALA A 169 -10.11 6.63 -11.30
C ALA A 169 -10.46 5.20 -11.72
N ARG A 170 -9.81 4.19 -11.10
CA ARG A 170 -10.06 2.77 -11.35
C ARG A 170 -11.50 2.39 -10.99
N LYS A 171 -11.96 2.75 -9.79
CA LYS A 171 -13.33 2.47 -9.32
C LYS A 171 -14.41 3.13 -10.19
N ARG A 172 -14.16 4.35 -10.69
CA ARG A 172 -15.09 5.02 -11.63
C ARG A 172 -15.17 4.32 -12.99
N LYS A 173 -14.07 3.70 -13.48
CA LYS A 173 -14.10 2.91 -14.73
C LYS A 173 -14.85 1.60 -14.56
N ALA A 174 -14.73 0.94 -13.41
CA ALA A 174 -15.41 -0.32 -13.12
C ALA A 174 -16.94 -0.16 -12.91
N ALA A 175 -17.40 1.06 -12.55
CA ALA A 175 -18.83 1.37 -12.35
C ALA A 175 -19.59 1.78 -13.63
N ARG A 176 -18.89 1.84 -14.77
CA ARG A 176 -19.46 2.13 -16.10
C ARG A 176 -19.66 0.87 -16.91
#